data_d4d8d42196d3aa77e455f1b634bbe2c8
#
_entry.id   d4d8d42196d3aa77e455f1b634bbe2c8
#
_cell.length_a   1.000
_cell.length_b   1.000
_cell.length_c   1.000
_cell.angle_alpha   90.00
_cell.angle_beta   90.00
_cell.angle_gamma   90.00
#
_symmetry.space_group_name_H-M   'P 1'
#
loop_
_entity.id
_entity.type
_entity.pdbx_description
1 polymer ?
#
loop_
_entity_poly.entity_id
_entity_poly.type
_entity_poly.pdbx_seq_one_letter_code
_entity_poly.pdbx_strand_id
1 'polypeptide(L)'
;MLGQKITLVLLDNRGYGCINRLQHAAGGERFNNLYDYNVKQEVSPAIDFAAHARAQGAIASKVSSLAELEKALIDSKSNDRSTVIVIDTDPMISTDAGGAWWDVGIPE
;
A
#
# COMPACT_ATOMS: atom_id res chain seq x y z
N MET A 1 -14.30 8.92 21.90
CA MET A 1 -13.06 9.22 21.15
C MET A 1 -11.93 9.45 22.15
N LEU A 2 -10.76 8.88 21.90
CA LEU A 2 -9.65 8.95 22.86
C LEU A 2 -8.86 10.27 22.80
N GLY A 3 -9.24 11.20 21.94
CA GLY A 3 -8.53 12.47 21.79
C GLY A 3 -7.14 12.35 21.17
N GLN A 4 -6.79 11.18 20.67
CA GLN A 4 -5.51 10.92 20.03
C GLN A 4 -5.65 10.91 18.53
N LYS A 5 -4.59 11.30 17.84
CA LYS A 5 -4.52 11.23 16.38
C LYS A 5 -3.34 10.37 15.95
N ILE A 6 -3.47 9.75 14.78
CA ILE A 6 -2.40 8.98 14.17
C ILE A 6 -2.17 9.45 12.74
N THR A 7 -0.98 9.19 12.24
CA THR A 7 -0.67 9.33 10.82
C THR A 7 -0.46 7.94 10.25
N LEU A 8 -1.24 7.59 9.25
CA LEU A 8 -1.19 6.29 8.60
C LEU A 8 -0.70 6.48 7.17
N VAL A 9 0.34 5.75 6.80
CA VAL A 9 0.82 5.71 5.42
C VAL A 9 0.34 4.40 4.81
N LEU A 10 -0.49 4.49 3.79
CA LEU A 10 -1.04 3.32 3.11
C LEU A 10 -0.29 3.11 1.80
N LEU A 11 0.41 1.99 1.72
CA LEU A 11 1.14 1.59 0.52
C LEU A 11 0.20 0.75 -0.35
N ASP A 12 -0.25 1.33 -1.44
CA ASP A 12 -1.22 0.70 -2.32
C ASP A 12 -0.49 -0.01 -3.47
N ASN A 13 -0.42 -1.33 -3.40
CA ASN A 13 0.14 -2.14 -4.47
C ASN A 13 -0.93 -2.82 -5.33
N ARG A 14 -2.18 -2.45 -5.15
CA ARG A 14 -3.34 -2.90 -5.92
C ARG A 14 -3.54 -4.42 -5.88
N GLY A 15 -3.30 -5.01 -4.71
CA GLY A 15 -3.53 -6.44 -4.51
C GLY A 15 -2.68 -7.03 -3.40
N TYR A 16 -2.50 -8.30 -3.47
CA TYR A 16 -1.65 -9.06 -2.55
C TYR A 16 -0.24 -9.18 -3.12
N GLY A 17 0.45 -8.04 -3.24
CA GLY A 17 1.75 -7.98 -3.90
C GLY A 17 2.81 -8.88 -3.29
N CYS A 18 2.84 -8.98 -1.97
CA CYS A 18 3.78 -9.87 -1.29
C CYS A 18 3.53 -11.34 -1.66
N ILE A 19 2.28 -11.78 -1.62
CA ILE A 19 1.90 -13.15 -1.99
C ILE A 19 2.23 -13.41 -3.46
N ASN A 20 1.96 -12.44 -4.33
CA ASN A 20 2.25 -12.55 -5.75
C ASN A 20 3.75 -12.75 -6.00
N ARG A 21 4.61 -12.00 -5.31
CA ARG A 21 6.07 -12.14 -5.44
C ARG A 21 6.54 -13.49 -4.94
N LEU A 22 5.99 -13.95 -3.82
CA LEU A 22 6.36 -15.24 -3.24
C LEU A 22 5.94 -16.40 -4.13
N GLN A 23 4.74 -16.32 -4.70
CA GLN A 23 4.26 -17.31 -5.65
C GLN A 23 5.19 -17.41 -6.87
N HIS A 24 5.60 -16.27 -7.40
CA HIS A 24 6.54 -16.23 -8.53
C HIS A 24 7.91 -16.75 -8.14
N ALA A 25 8.45 -16.37 -6.99
CA ALA A 25 9.75 -16.83 -6.50
C ALA A 25 9.78 -18.35 -6.26
N ALA A 26 8.65 -18.94 -5.89
CA ALA A 26 8.52 -20.38 -5.71
C ALA A 26 8.31 -21.14 -7.02
N GLY A 27 8.36 -20.47 -8.17
CA GLY A 27 8.19 -21.08 -9.48
C GLY A 27 6.75 -21.19 -9.96
N GLY A 28 5.80 -20.64 -9.22
CA GLY A 28 4.40 -20.65 -9.60
C GLY A 28 4.04 -19.49 -10.55
N GLU A 29 2.95 -19.67 -11.27
CA GLU A 29 2.40 -18.61 -12.08
C GLU A 29 1.74 -17.56 -11.19
N ARG A 30 1.85 -16.29 -11.59
CA ARG A 30 1.13 -15.21 -10.94
C ARG A 30 -0.36 -15.33 -11.25
N PHE A 31 -1.18 -15.44 -10.22
CA PHE A 31 -2.60 -15.70 -10.42
C PHE A 31 -3.44 -15.06 -9.32
N ASN A 32 -4.39 -14.23 -9.73
CA ASN A 32 -5.44 -13.64 -8.87
C ASN A 32 -4.95 -12.89 -7.62
N ASN A 33 -3.68 -12.57 -7.51
CA ASN A 33 -3.15 -11.86 -6.35
C ASN A 33 -3.16 -10.35 -6.53
N LEU A 34 -3.28 -9.86 -7.75
CA LEU A 34 -3.38 -8.46 -8.07
C LEU A 34 -4.76 -8.15 -8.61
N TYR A 35 -5.22 -6.95 -8.34
CA TYR A 35 -6.52 -6.48 -8.79
C TYR A 35 -6.66 -6.60 -10.32
N ASP A 36 -5.61 -6.26 -11.06
CA ASP A 36 -5.60 -6.28 -12.52
C ASP A 36 -5.79 -7.70 -13.09
N TYR A 37 -5.48 -8.74 -12.33
CA TYR A 37 -5.65 -10.12 -12.77
C TYR A 37 -7.09 -10.60 -12.69
N ASN A 38 -7.92 -9.96 -11.87
CA ASN A 38 -9.29 -10.37 -11.62
C ASN A 38 -10.30 -9.65 -12.51
N VAL A 39 -9.89 -8.55 -13.11
CA VAL A 39 -10.78 -7.69 -13.89
C VAL A 39 -10.46 -7.85 -15.37
N LYS A 40 -11.42 -8.39 -16.14
CA LYS A 40 -11.27 -8.56 -17.58
C LYS A 40 -11.72 -7.31 -18.32
N GLN A 41 -11.13 -6.18 -17.97
CA GLN A 41 -11.42 -4.90 -18.59
C GLN A 41 -10.10 -4.25 -19.00
N GLU A 42 -10.16 -3.44 -20.06
CA GLU A 42 -8.99 -2.70 -20.51
C GLU A 42 -8.45 -1.76 -19.45
N VAL A 43 -9.34 -1.21 -18.63
CA VAL A 43 -8.99 -0.32 -17.53
C VAL A 43 -9.68 -0.81 -16.26
N SER A 44 -8.90 -1.23 -15.29
CA SER A 44 -9.43 -1.61 -13.99
C SER A 44 -9.81 -0.34 -13.22
N PRO A 45 -11.00 -0.29 -12.60
CA PRO A 45 -11.35 0.83 -11.75
C PRO A 45 -10.42 0.88 -10.54
N ALA A 46 -9.85 2.05 -10.28
CA ALA A 46 -8.98 2.25 -9.14
C ALA A 46 -9.81 2.44 -7.86
N ILE A 47 -9.33 1.86 -6.76
CA ILE A 47 -9.91 2.13 -5.45
C ILE A 47 -9.29 3.43 -4.93
N ASP A 48 -10.11 4.41 -4.61
CA ASP A 48 -9.65 5.67 -4.06
C ASP A 48 -9.66 5.59 -2.53
N PHE A 49 -8.56 5.12 -1.96
CA PHE A 49 -8.42 4.99 -0.51
C PHE A 49 -8.40 6.35 0.19
N ALA A 50 -7.90 7.39 -0.45
CA ALA A 50 -7.90 8.73 0.14
C ALA A 50 -9.34 9.25 0.30
N ALA A 51 -10.18 9.07 -0.70
CA ALA A 51 -11.59 9.44 -0.61
C ALA A 51 -12.30 8.64 0.47
N HIS A 52 -12.00 7.35 0.58
CA HIS A 52 -12.57 6.48 1.62
C HIS A 52 -12.19 6.97 3.03
N ALA A 53 -10.93 7.32 3.22
CA ALA A 53 -10.47 7.84 4.50
C ALA A 53 -11.13 9.18 4.85
N ARG A 54 -11.30 10.07 3.87
CA ARG A 54 -12.01 11.34 4.07
C ARG A 54 -13.47 11.11 4.47
N ALA A 55 -14.12 10.12 3.87
CA ALA A 55 -15.49 9.78 4.21
C ALA A 55 -15.61 9.32 5.66
N GLN A 56 -14.56 8.79 6.25
CA GLN A 56 -14.50 8.40 7.66
C GLN A 56 -14.04 9.54 8.58
N GLY A 57 -13.80 10.72 8.05
CA GLY A 57 -13.45 11.89 8.83
C GLY A 57 -11.96 12.17 8.96
N ALA A 58 -11.09 11.42 8.29
CA ALA A 58 -9.66 11.68 8.29
C ALA A 58 -9.28 12.79 7.31
N ILE A 59 -8.15 13.43 7.55
CA ILE A 59 -7.47 14.22 6.53
C ILE A 59 -6.69 13.24 5.66
N ALA A 60 -6.95 13.23 4.36
CA ALA A 60 -6.33 12.25 3.49
C ALA A 60 -5.83 12.89 2.21
N SER A 61 -4.70 12.37 1.73
CA SER A 61 -4.11 12.80 0.47
C SER A 61 -3.42 11.62 -0.20
N LYS A 62 -3.30 11.70 -1.52
CA LYS A 62 -2.51 10.76 -2.29
C LYS A 62 -1.25 11.48 -2.77
N VAL A 63 -0.11 10.86 -2.56
CA VAL A 63 1.19 11.39 -2.97
C VAL A 63 1.82 10.47 -4.01
N SER A 64 2.69 11.03 -4.85
CA SER A 64 3.29 10.28 -5.96
C SER A 64 4.82 10.34 -5.96
N SER A 65 5.43 10.95 -4.95
CA SER A 65 6.87 11.03 -4.83
C SER A 65 7.31 11.00 -3.37
N LEU A 66 8.58 10.70 -3.13
CA LEU A 66 9.15 10.75 -1.78
C LEU A 66 9.14 12.16 -1.21
N ALA A 67 9.35 13.17 -2.04
CA ALA A 67 9.29 14.56 -1.59
C ALA A 67 7.89 14.94 -1.12
N GLU A 68 6.86 14.54 -1.86
CA GLU A 68 5.46 14.76 -1.45
C GLU A 68 5.12 14.00 -0.18
N LEU A 69 5.62 12.76 -0.05
CA LEU A 69 5.41 11.95 1.16
C LEU A 69 6.03 12.63 2.37
N GLU A 70 7.26 13.10 2.25
CA GLU A 70 7.96 13.79 3.34
C GLU A 70 7.18 15.03 3.77
N LYS A 71 6.74 15.85 2.83
CA LYS A 71 5.93 17.03 3.12
C LYS A 71 4.63 16.66 3.83
N ALA A 72 3.94 15.64 3.34
CA ALA A 72 2.69 15.19 3.94
C ALA A 72 2.89 14.69 5.38
N LEU A 73 4.00 13.99 5.64
CA LEU A 73 4.35 13.54 6.99
C LEU A 73 4.62 14.72 7.92
N ILE A 74 5.34 15.73 7.46
CA ILE A 74 5.61 16.94 8.23
C ILE A 74 4.30 17.67 8.53
N ASP A 75 3.46 17.87 7.52
CA ASP A 75 2.19 18.56 7.66
C ASP A 75 1.24 17.83 8.62
N SER A 76 1.32 16.49 8.67
CA SER A 76 0.44 15.70 9.54
C SER A 76 0.63 15.99 11.01
N LYS A 77 1.80 16.47 11.41
CA LYS A 77 2.09 16.80 12.81
C LYS A 77 1.24 17.95 13.32
N SER A 78 0.84 18.86 12.43
CA SER A 78 0.04 20.03 12.79
C SER A 78 -1.46 19.85 12.47
N ASN A 79 -1.86 18.74 11.90
CA ASN A 79 -3.27 18.45 11.65
C ASN A 79 -4.01 18.22 12.97
N ASP A 80 -5.26 18.60 13.01
CA ASP A 80 -6.10 18.49 14.20
C ASP A 80 -6.76 17.13 14.39
N ARG A 81 -6.58 16.22 13.44
CA ARG A 81 -7.14 14.86 13.45
C ARG A 81 -6.23 13.91 12.69
N SER A 82 -6.59 12.64 12.68
CA SER A 82 -5.81 11.61 12.02
C SER A 82 -5.64 11.90 10.53
N THR A 83 -4.47 11.55 10.01
CA THR A 83 -4.09 11.77 8.63
C THR A 83 -3.82 10.44 7.96
N VAL A 84 -4.31 10.26 6.74
CA VAL A 84 -4.03 9.09 5.90
C VAL A 84 -3.33 9.57 4.64
N ILE A 85 -2.16 9.03 4.39
CA ILE A 85 -1.37 9.36 3.20
C ILE A 85 -1.30 8.10 2.36
N VAL A 86 -1.81 8.16 1.13
CA VAL A 86 -1.81 7.04 0.20
C VAL A 86 -0.71 7.21 -0.81
N ILE A 87 0.10 6.18 -1.01
CA ILE A 87 1.13 6.17 -2.04
C ILE A 87 1.06 4.85 -2.80
N ASP A 88 1.02 4.95 -4.13
CA ASP A 88 1.08 3.77 -4.98
C ASP A 88 2.48 3.18 -4.98
N THR A 89 2.55 1.86 -4.91
CA THR A 89 3.80 1.14 -5.04
C THR A 89 3.73 0.21 -6.24
N ASP A 90 4.89 -0.15 -6.78
CA ASP A 90 4.94 -1.11 -7.87
C ASP A 90 4.89 -2.53 -7.29
N PRO A 91 3.84 -3.32 -7.58
CA PRO A 91 3.72 -4.66 -7.03
C PRO A 91 4.76 -5.64 -7.59
N MET A 92 5.45 -5.27 -8.67
CA MET A 92 6.43 -6.14 -9.33
C MET A 92 7.86 -5.88 -8.86
N ILE A 93 8.10 -4.78 -8.14
CA ILE A 93 9.44 -4.40 -7.68
C ILE A 93 9.56 -4.65 -6.18
N SER A 94 10.63 -5.29 -5.77
CA SER A 94 10.98 -5.45 -4.36
C SER A 94 12.45 -5.07 -4.16
N THR A 95 12.84 -4.93 -2.91
CA THR A 95 14.26 -4.69 -2.59
C THR A 95 15.07 -5.95 -2.83
N ASP A 96 16.37 -5.78 -3.06
CA ASP A 96 17.28 -6.90 -3.22
C ASP A 96 17.33 -7.80 -1.98
N ALA A 97 17.07 -7.20 -0.81
CA ALA A 97 17.03 -7.92 0.46
C ALA A 97 15.68 -8.58 0.72
N GLY A 98 14.74 -8.46 -0.19
CA GLY A 98 13.34 -8.78 0.04
C GLY A 98 12.93 -10.22 -0.14
N GLY A 99 13.78 -11.19 -0.05
CA GLY A 99 13.43 -12.60 -0.21
C GLY A 99 12.15 -13.02 0.49
N ALA A 100 11.87 -14.30 0.50
CA ALA A 100 10.68 -14.83 1.17
C ALA A 100 10.92 -14.81 2.68
N TRP A 101 10.28 -13.88 3.38
CA TRP A 101 10.49 -13.68 4.82
C TRP A 101 10.14 -14.93 5.65
N TRP A 102 9.28 -15.79 5.17
CA TRP A 102 8.94 -17.02 5.88
C TRP A 102 10.02 -18.09 5.78
N ASP A 103 10.99 -17.93 4.90
CA ASP A 103 12.13 -18.83 4.87
C ASP A 103 13.07 -18.57 6.04
N VAL A 104 12.93 -17.41 6.66
CA VAL A 104 13.77 -17.01 7.79
C VAL A 104 13.18 -17.61 9.06
N GLY A 105 13.95 -18.45 9.70
CA GLY A 105 13.55 -19.03 10.97
C GLY A 105 12.71 -20.28 10.88
N ILE A 106 12.52 -20.86 9.70
CA ILE A 106 11.95 -22.19 9.59
C ILE A 106 13.11 -23.17 9.62
N PRO A 107 13.32 -23.89 10.74
CA PRO A 107 14.37 -24.91 10.78
C PRO A 107 13.97 -26.05 9.87
N GLU A 108 14.87 -26.42 9.05
CA GLU A 108 14.69 -27.61 8.22
C GLU A 108 14.96 -28.88 9.03
#